data_15cc046de428d82f94c3ac791105c115
#
_entry.id   15cc046de428d82f94c3ac791105c115
#
_cell.length_a   1.000
_cell.length_b   1.000
_cell.length_c   1.000
_cell.angle_alpha   90.00
_cell.angle_beta   90.00
_cell.angle_gamma   90.00
#
_symmetry.space_group_name_H-M   'P 1'
#
loop_
_entity.id
_entity.type
_entity.pdbx_description
1 polymer ?
#
loop_
_entity_poly.entity_id
_entity_poly.type
_entity_poly.pdbx_seq_one_letter_code
_entity_poly.pdbx_strand_id
1 'polypeptide(L)'
;MMEYRIYAGTYAGADENGIFRYRMDGNSQILERELALPGISNPSYLALSQNGTMMYAVMEDMEYHGNAGGGVCAIKCRENSLEILNSRGTTGTLPCHVTLDEEAGVIYAANYMSGSLSMFPLMPDGSLGEMSDCRQHKGKGPNTLRQEGPHVHFSGLSPEKDGIWCVNFSRRKIFLSPPIA
;
A
#
# COMPACT_ATOMS: atom_id res chain seq x y z
N MET A 1 -9.04 -30.09 -5.91
CA MET A 1 -8.23 -29.73 -4.73
C MET A 1 -8.18 -28.21 -4.70
N MET A 2 -8.54 -27.57 -3.58
CA MET A 2 -8.55 -26.11 -3.50
C MET A 2 -7.17 -25.68 -2.99
N GLU A 3 -6.47 -24.88 -3.79
CA GLU A 3 -5.14 -24.39 -3.48
C GLU A 3 -5.19 -22.86 -3.39
N TYR A 4 -4.54 -22.29 -2.37
CA TYR A 4 -4.50 -20.86 -2.13
C TYR A 4 -3.06 -20.36 -2.23
N ARG A 5 -2.88 -19.18 -2.85
CA ARG A 5 -1.65 -18.39 -2.77
C ARG A 5 -1.84 -17.27 -1.75
N ILE A 6 -0.95 -17.22 -0.78
CA ILE A 6 -0.98 -16.24 0.31
C ILE A 6 0.30 -15.41 0.21
N TYR A 7 0.15 -14.09 0.27
CA TYR A 7 1.26 -13.16 0.31
C TYR A 7 1.34 -12.52 1.69
N ALA A 8 2.56 -12.41 2.21
CA ALA A 8 2.84 -11.77 3.49
C ALA A 8 3.93 -10.73 3.33
N GLY A 9 3.64 -9.51 3.75
CA GLY A 9 4.62 -8.44 3.91
C GLY A 9 5.14 -8.39 5.34
N THR A 10 6.30 -7.79 5.54
CA THR A 10 6.98 -7.74 6.84
C THR A 10 7.61 -6.37 7.08
N TYR A 11 8.08 -6.15 8.30
CA TYR A 11 9.05 -5.08 8.59
C TYR A 11 10.45 -5.66 8.44
N ALA A 12 11.07 -5.43 7.28
CA ALA A 12 12.40 -5.93 6.92
C ALA A 12 13.17 -4.83 6.17
N GLY A 13 14.48 -4.82 6.30
CA GLY A 13 15.35 -3.93 5.51
C GLY A 13 15.31 -4.28 4.01
N ALA A 14 15.72 -3.35 3.16
CA ALA A 14 15.72 -3.57 1.70
C ALA A 14 16.68 -4.68 1.25
N ASP A 15 17.71 -4.99 2.03
CA ASP A 15 18.67 -6.07 1.80
C ASP A 15 18.18 -7.44 2.31
N GLU A 16 17.04 -7.47 2.98
CA GLU A 16 16.39 -8.68 3.49
C GLU A 16 15.16 -9.06 2.64
N ASN A 17 14.67 -10.28 2.81
CA ASN A 17 13.41 -10.69 2.21
C ASN A 17 12.24 -10.05 2.97
N GLY A 18 11.53 -9.12 2.34
CA GLY A 18 10.41 -8.39 2.93
C GLY A 18 9.03 -8.95 2.56
N ILE A 19 8.91 -9.60 1.39
CA ILE A 19 7.65 -10.18 0.93
C ILE A 19 7.84 -11.67 0.68
N PHE A 20 6.86 -12.47 1.13
CA PHE A 20 6.84 -13.91 0.97
C PHE A 20 5.56 -14.37 0.29
N ARG A 21 5.69 -15.36 -0.62
CA ARG A 21 4.55 -16.11 -1.15
C ARG A 21 4.53 -17.51 -0.56
N TYR A 22 3.37 -17.91 -0.11
CA TYR A 22 3.09 -19.26 0.39
C TYR A 22 2.01 -19.92 -0.46
N ARG A 23 2.11 -21.22 -0.61
CA ARG A 23 1.05 -22.10 -1.06
C ARG A 23 0.39 -22.75 0.14
N MET A 24 -0.93 -22.81 0.14
CA MET A 24 -1.69 -23.51 1.18
C MET A 24 -2.63 -24.52 0.52
N ASP A 25 -2.50 -25.78 0.88
CA ASP A 25 -3.48 -26.82 0.54
C ASP A 25 -4.72 -26.65 1.45
N GLY A 26 -5.89 -26.50 0.84
CA GLY A 26 -7.14 -26.24 1.55
C GLY A 26 -7.63 -27.39 2.43
N ASN A 27 -7.15 -28.62 2.21
CA ASN A 27 -7.54 -29.78 3.00
C ASN A 27 -6.62 -29.98 4.21
N SER A 28 -5.31 -29.96 3.98
CA SER A 28 -4.29 -30.17 5.03
C SER A 28 -4.01 -28.89 5.84
N GLN A 29 -4.34 -27.74 5.30
CA GLN A 29 -4.04 -26.40 5.88
C GLN A 29 -2.53 -26.18 6.12
N ILE A 30 -1.67 -26.92 5.39
CA ILE A 30 -0.23 -26.76 5.45
C ILE A 30 0.19 -25.59 4.56
N LEU A 31 1.01 -24.67 5.12
CA LEU A 31 1.64 -23.57 4.43
C LEU A 31 3.06 -23.96 3.98
N GLU A 32 3.32 -23.85 2.70
CA GLU A 32 4.65 -24.05 2.14
C GLU A 32 5.14 -22.75 1.51
N ARG A 33 6.32 -22.28 1.92
CA ARG A 33 6.92 -21.08 1.31
C ARG A 33 7.44 -21.40 -0.07
N GLU A 34 6.96 -20.67 -1.08
CA GLU A 34 7.36 -20.84 -2.48
C GLU A 34 8.38 -19.79 -2.92
N LEU A 35 8.13 -18.52 -2.60
CA LEU A 35 8.94 -17.40 -3.05
C LEU A 35 9.24 -16.43 -1.89
N ALA A 36 10.35 -15.70 -2.05
CA ALA A 36 10.71 -14.57 -1.21
C ALA A 36 11.26 -13.45 -2.10
N LEU A 37 10.95 -12.21 -1.78
CA LEU A 37 11.37 -11.03 -2.53
C LEU A 37 12.09 -10.05 -1.61
N PRO A 38 13.39 -9.78 -1.83
CA PRO A 38 14.13 -8.67 -1.23
C PRO A 38 13.96 -7.39 -2.06
N GLY A 39 14.60 -6.31 -1.64
CA GLY A 39 14.67 -5.06 -2.40
C GLY A 39 13.62 -4.03 -2.04
N ILE A 40 12.77 -4.31 -1.05
CA ILE A 40 11.72 -3.40 -0.59
C ILE A 40 11.84 -3.24 0.92
N SER A 41 12.04 -2.02 1.39
CA SER A 41 12.11 -1.73 2.83
C SER A 41 10.72 -1.68 3.44
N ASN A 42 10.53 -2.36 4.56
CA ASN A 42 9.30 -2.36 5.36
C ASN A 42 8.01 -2.50 4.53
N PRO A 43 7.86 -3.54 3.68
CA PRO A 43 6.63 -3.77 2.90
C PRO A 43 5.51 -4.31 3.79
N SER A 44 5.06 -3.50 4.75
CA SER A 44 4.15 -3.90 5.84
C SER A 44 2.70 -4.13 5.37
N TYR A 45 2.30 -3.55 4.23
CA TYR A 45 0.96 -3.73 3.65
C TYR A 45 1.01 -3.95 2.14
N LEU A 46 0.14 -4.86 1.66
CA LEU A 46 0.09 -5.31 0.28
C LEU A 46 -1.33 -5.20 -0.27
N ALA A 47 -1.48 -4.75 -1.52
CA ALA A 47 -2.71 -4.86 -2.31
C ALA A 47 -2.45 -5.68 -3.56
N LEU A 48 -3.31 -6.68 -3.82
CA LEU A 48 -3.19 -7.58 -4.97
C LEU A 48 -4.29 -7.27 -5.99
N SER A 49 -3.95 -7.31 -7.28
CA SER A 49 -4.94 -7.24 -8.36
C SER A 49 -5.89 -8.45 -8.33
N GLN A 50 -7.11 -8.30 -8.82
CA GLN A 50 -8.12 -9.37 -8.82
C GLN A 50 -7.65 -10.62 -9.55
N ASN A 51 -6.88 -10.45 -10.63
CA ASN A 51 -6.30 -11.57 -11.38
C ASN A 51 -5.00 -12.13 -10.78
N GLY A 52 -4.52 -11.54 -9.67
CA GLY A 52 -3.31 -11.97 -8.97
C GLY A 52 -2.00 -11.74 -9.72
N THR A 53 -1.98 -10.97 -10.81
CA THR A 53 -0.77 -10.75 -11.62
C THR A 53 0.05 -9.54 -11.21
N MET A 54 -0.55 -8.61 -10.46
CA MET A 54 0.09 -7.42 -9.93
C MET A 54 -0.12 -7.30 -8.42
N MET A 55 0.89 -6.80 -7.75
CA MET A 55 0.86 -6.49 -6.32
C MET A 55 1.49 -5.11 -6.09
N TYR A 56 0.92 -4.36 -5.18
CA TYR A 56 1.44 -3.07 -4.75
C TYR A 56 1.74 -3.13 -3.27
N ALA A 57 2.93 -2.69 -2.88
CA ALA A 57 3.39 -2.69 -1.51
C ALA A 57 3.70 -1.27 -1.04
N VAL A 58 3.43 -0.97 0.21
CA VAL A 58 4.00 0.22 0.85
C VAL A 58 5.49 -0.02 1.14
N MET A 59 6.25 1.06 1.24
CA MET A 59 7.58 1.11 1.86
C MET A 59 7.42 2.03 3.07
N GLU A 60 7.10 1.42 4.24
CA GLU A 60 6.70 2.14 5.46
C GLU A 60 7.92 2.76 6.14
N ASP A 61 8.47 3.78 5.50
CA ASP A 61 9.69 4.46 5.91
C ASP A 61 9.48 5.96 6.13
N MET A 62 10.45 6.58 6.78
CA MET A 62 10.54 8.03 6.97
C MET A 62 11.25 8.73 5.82
N GLU A 63 12.02 7.98 5.04
CA GLU A 63 12.79 8.46 3.90
C GLU A 63 12.61 7.57 2.68
N TYR A 64 12.65 8.19 1.51
CA TYR A 64 12.68 7.53 0.21
C TYR A 64 13.78 8.15 -0.65
N HIS A 65 14.83 7.38 -0.95
CA HIS A 65 16.01 7.84 -1.71
C HIS A 65 16.61 9.17 -1.21
N GLY A 66 16.74 9.31 0.12
CA GLY A 66 17.31 10.50 0.75
C GLY A 66 16.36 11.71 0.85
N ASN A 67 15.10 11.57 0.45
CA ASN A 67 14.07 12.59 0.64
C ASN A 67 13.11 12.17 1.75
N ALA A 68 12.56 13.14 2.47
CA ALA A 68 11.55 12.87 3.48
C ALA A 68 10.30 12.24 2.82
N GLY A 69 9.81 11.15 3.42
CA GLY A 69 8.67 10.40 2.93
C GLY A 69 8.99 8.93 2.71
N GLY A 70 7.99 8.07 2.84
CA GLY A 70 8.10 6.67 2.45
C GLY A 70 7.82 6.47 0.96
N GLY A 71 7.52 5.23 0.56
CA GLY A 71 7.29 4.89 -0.83
C GLY A 71 6.17 3.89 -1.05
N VAL A 72 5.90 3.65 -2.32
CA VAL A 72 5.09 2.54 -2.83
C VAL A 72 5.85 1.83 -3.94
N CYS A 73 5.63 0.54 -4.07
CA CYS A 73 6.33 -0.33 -5.01
C CYS A 73 5.32 -1.15 -5.82
N ALA A 74 5.51 -1.24 -7.14
CA ALA A 74 4.77 -2.13 -8.03
C ALA A 74 5.56 -3.42 -8.27
N ILE A 75 4.90 -4.55 -8.12
CA ILE A 75 5.49 -5.87 -8.21
C ILE A 75 4.66 -6.73 -9.16
N LYS A 76 5.30 -7.31 -10.16
CA LYS A 76 4.70 -8.27 -11.07
C LYS A 76 4.78 -9.67 -10.47
N CYS A 77 3.62 -10.30 -10.33
CA CYS A 77 3.48 -11.65 -9.80
C CYS A 77 3.40 -12.65 -10.94
N ARG A 78 4.41 -13.52 -11.05
CA ARG A 78 4.46 -14.62 -12.03
C ARG A 78 4.34 -15.97 -11.32
N GLU A 79 4.16 -17.03 -12.08
CA GLU A 79 4.09 -18.39 -11.51
C GLU A 79 5.29 -18.69 -10.62
N ASN A 80 6.50 -18.43 -11.08
CA ASN A 80 7.74 -18.81 -10.42
C ASN A 80 8.62 -17.63 -10.01
N SER A 81 8.09 -16.39 -10.00
CA SER A 81 8.86 -15.20 -9.61
C SER A 81 7.98 -14.05 -9.17
N LEU A 82 8.57 -13.19 -8.33
CA LEU A 82 8.09 -11.85 -8.02
C LEU A 82 9.13 -10.87 -8.58
N GLU A 83 8.68 -9.87 -9.34
CA GLU A 83 9.56 -8.93 -10.05
C GLU A 83 9.17 -7.50 -9.70
N ILE A 84 10.08 -6.74 -9.09
CA ILE A 84 9.89 -5.30 -8.85
C ILE A 84 9.91 -4.58 -10.20
N LEU A 85 8.84 -3.89 -10.56
CA LEU A 85 8.78 -3.06 -11.76
C LEU A 85 9.37 -1.68 -11.51
N ASN A 86 8.86 -1.00 -10.50
CA ASN A 86 9.38 0.30 -10.04
C ASN A 86 8.85 0.64 -8.66
N SER A 87 9.35 1.75 -8.11
CA SER A 87 8.83 2.37 -6.90
C SER A 87 8.72 3.89 -7.06
N ARG A 88 7.90 4.53 -6.21
CA ARG A 88 7.68 5.98 -6.16
C ARG A 88 7.59 6.46 -4.72
N GLY A 89 8.13 7.66 -4.46
CA GLY A 89 7.98 8.31 -3.15
C GLY A 89 6.57 8.86 -2.95
N THR A 90 6.02 8.71 -1.76
CA THR A 90 4.67 9.20 -1.41
C THR A 90 4.66 10.66 -0.98
N THR A 91 5.83 11.30 -0.80
CA THR A 91 6.03 12.61 -0.15
C THR A 91 5.45 12.71 1.28
N GLY A 92 4.71 11.71 1.71
CA GLY A 92 4.24 11.50 3.08
C GLY A 92 5.07 10.44 3.79
N THR A 93 5.14 10.51 5.11
CA THR A 93 5.95 9.62 5.95
C THR A 93 5.13 8.46 6.52
N LEU A 94 5.77 7.30 6.63
CA LEU A 94 5.19 6.03 7.10
C LEU A 94 3.89 5.69 6.34
N PRO A 95 3.94 5.45 5.02
CA PRO A 95 2.79 4.89 4.31
C PRO A 95 2.52 3.48 4.83
N CYS A 96 1.34 3.29 5.45
CA CYS A 96 0.99 2.05 6.16
C CYS A 96 -0.15 1.27 5.51
N HIS A 97 -0.75 1.80 4.45
CA HIS A 97 -1.84 1.14 3.73
C HIS A 97 -1.85 1.57 2.26
N VAL A 98 -2.12 0.63 1.36
CA VAL A 98 -2.30 0.88 -0.07
C VAL A 98 -3.64 0.31 -0.54
N THR A 99 -4.37 1.09 -1.34
CA THR A 99 -5.63 0.69 -1.98
C THR A 99 -5.46 0.72 -3.48
N LEU A 100 -5.85 -0.35 -4.15
CA LEU A 100 -5.86 -0.48 -5.60
C LEU A 100 -7.28 -0.22 -6.12
N ASP A 101 -7.42 0.70 -7.06
CA ASP A 101 -8.60 0.87 -7.91
C ASP A 101 -8.24 0.45 -9.34
N GLU A 102 -8.56 -0.81 -9.67
CA GLU A 102 -8.25 -1.36 -10.98
C GLU A 102 -9.08 -0.72 -12.10
N GLU A 103 -10.30 -0.28 -11.79
CA GLU A 103 -11.20 0.31 -12.78
C GLU A 103 -10.73 1.72 -13.17
N ALA A 104 -10.35 2.52 -12.18
CA ALA A 104 -9.77 3.85 -12.41
C ALA A 104 -8.29 3.79 -12.82
N GLY A 105 -7.61 2.64 -12.66
CA GLY A 105 -6.19 2.47 -12.95
C GLY A 105 -5.29 3.30 -12.03
N VAL A 106 -5.60 3.33 -10.73
CA VAL A 106 -4.83 4.10 -9.74
C VAL A 106 -4.61 3.33 -8.45
N ILE A 107 -3.58 3.71 -7.70
CA ILE A 107 -3.41 3.33 -6.30
C ILE A 107 -3.41 4.56 -5.40
N TYR A 108 -3.84 4.34 -4.16
CA TYR A 108 -3.83 5.32 -3.08
C TYR A 108 -2.97 4.81 -1.94
N ALA A 109 -2.04 5.64 -1.45
CA ALA A 109 -1.20 5.33 -0.30
C ALA A 109 -1.56 6.23 0.89
N ALA A 110 -1.94 5.61 1.99
CA ALA A 110 -2.25 6.29 3.25
C ALA A 110 -0.97 6.48 4.07
N ASN A 111 -0.55 7.73 4.25
CA ASN A 111 0.65 8.09 4.98
C ASN A 111 0.28 8.41 6.44
N TYR A 112 0.67 7.52 7.34
CA TYR A 112 0.25 7.60 8.75
C TYR A 112 0.83 8.83 9.45
N MET A 113 2.15 8.99 9.45
CA MET A 113 2.79 10.02 10.27
C MET A 113 2.56 11.42 9.71
N SER A 114 2.58 11.61 8.40
CA SER A 114 2.26 12.91 7.79
C SER A 114 0.75 13.21 7.72
N GLY A 115 -0.10 12.19 7.87
CA GLY A 115 -1.56 12.36 7.80
C GLY A 115 -2.06 12.78 6.43
N SER A 116 -1.50 12.22 5.37
CA SER A 116 -1.84 12.53 3.99
C SER A 116 -2.23 11.27 3.20
N LEU A 117 -2.87 11.47 2.04
CA LEU A 117 -3.20 10.44 1.07
C LEU A 117 -2.54 10.81 -0.25
N SER A 118 -1.69 9.94 -0.79
CA SER A 118 -1.03 10.12 -2.08
C SER A 118 -1.66 9.22 -3.14
N MET A 119 -1.78 9.71 -4.39
CA MET A 119 -2.36 8.99 -5.52
C MET A 119 -1.34 8.82 -6.65
N PHE A 120 -1.32 7.61 -7.23
CA PHE A 120 -0.45 7.26 -8.35
C PHE A 120 -1.25 6.58 -9.45
N PRO A 121 -1.20 7.08 -10.70
CA PRO A 121 -1.77 6.38 -11.84
C PRO A 121 -0.95 5.12 -12.15
N LEU A 122 -1.63 4.10 -12.68
CA LEU A 122 -1.00 2.90 -13.17
C LEU A 122 -0.70 3.01 -14.66
N MET A 123 0.49 2.59 -15.05
CA MET A 123 0.89 2.47 -16.44
C MET A 123 0.30 1.19 -17.05
N PRO A 124 0.24 1.05 -18.38
CA PRO A 124 -0.33 -0.12 -19.04
C PRO A 124 0.34 -1.46 -18.69
N ASP A 125 1.59 -1.43 -18.26
CA ASP A 125 2.34 -2.61 -17.79
C ASP A 125 2.13 -2.93 -16.31
N GLY A 126 1.36 -2.09 -15.58
CA GLY A 126 1.09 -2.17 -14.16
C GLY A 126 2.10 -1.45 -13.27
N SER A 127 3.13 -0.82 -13.85
CA SER A 127 4.06 0.02 -13.08
C SER A 127 3.41 1.32 -12.61
N LEU A 128 4.05 2.00 -11.64
CA LEU A 128 3.57 3.26 -11.08
C LEU A 128 3.99 4.44 -11.96
N GLY A 129 3.03 5.27 -12.34
CA GLY A 129 3.31 6.61 -12.89
C GLY A 129 3.82 7.57 -11.81
N GLU A 130 4.09 8.81 -12.18
CA GLU A 130 4.41 9.86 -11.22
C GLU A 130 3.20 10.17 -10.33
N MET A 131 3.45 10.58 -9.08
CA MET A 131 2.37 10.97 -8.15
C MET A 131 1.52 12.09 -8.77
N SER A 132 0.23 11.83 -8.92
CA SER A 132 -0.71 12.76 -9.57
C SER A 132 -1.39 13.71 -8.58
N ASP A 133 -1.56 13.28 -7.31
CA ASP A 133 -2.14 14.11 -6.26
C ASP A 133 -1.69 13.66 -4.87
N CYS A 134 -1.72 14.61 -3.93
CA CYS A 134 -1.50 14.35 -2.51
C CYS A 134 -2.43 15.22 -1.67
N ARG A 135 -3.32 14.58 -0.90
CA ARG A 135 -4.30 15.25 -0.03
C ARG A 135 -3.82 15.27 1.42
N GLN A 136 -3.45 16.43 1.91
CA GLN A 136 -3.10 16.64 3.30
C GLN A 136 -4.36 16.80 4.15
N HIS A 137 -4.55 15.90 5.12
CA HIS A 137 -5.60 16.05 6.13
C HIS A 137 -5.18 17.10 7.17
N LYS A 138 -6.18 17.72 7.82
CA LYS A 138 -5.96 18.76 8.85
C LYS A 138 -6.80 18.45 10.08
N GLY A 139 -6.29 18.87 11.23
CA GLY A 139 -7.00 18.81 12.51
C GLY A 139 -6.28 17.96 13.54
N LYS A 140 -6.80 17.97 14.76
CA LYS A 140 -6.28 17.22 15.91
C LYS A 140 -7.45 16.70 16.75
N GLY A 141 -7.18 15.70 17.59
CA GLY A 141 -8.15 15.13 18.53
C GLY A 141 -7.90 15.55 19.96
N PRO A 142 -8.72 15.05 20.90
CA PRO A 142 -8.61 15.39 22.32
C PRO A 142 -7.39 14.79 23.02
N ASN A 143 -6.84 13.69 22.51
CA ASN A 143 -5.64 13.08 23.06
C ASN A 143 -4.41 13.74 22.44
N THR A 144 -3.81 14.67 23.13
CA THR A 144 -2.68 15.49 22.65
C THR A 144 -1.39 14.70 22.44
N LEU A 145 -1.27 13.50 23.02
CA LEU A 145 -0.09 12.64 22.85
C LEU A 145 -0.17 11.75 21.60
N ARG A 146 -1.38 11.50 21.11
CA ARG A 146 -1.62 10.57 19.99
C ARG A 146 -2.48 11.13 18.86
N GLN A 147 -2.99 12.34 19.04
CA GLN A 147 -3.90 13.01 18.12
C GLN A 147 -3.50 14.48 17.94
N GLU A 148 -2.20 14.74 18.03
CA GLU A 148 -1.57 16.06 17.83
C GLU A 148 -1.73 16.56 16.40
N GLY A 149 -1.84 15.64 15.45
CA GLY A 149 -2.05 15.86 14.02
C GLY A 149 -2.94 14.77 13.40
N PRO A 150 -3.20 14.84 12.11
CA PRO A 150 -3.90 13.79 11.40
C PRO A 150 -2.97 12.57 11.20
N HIS A 151 -3.53 11.36 11.33
CA HIS A 151 -2.87 10.09 11.04
C HIS A 151 -3.77 9.26 10.14
N VAL A 152 -3.51 9.26 8.82
CA VAL A 152 -4.29 8.48 7.85
C VAL A 152 -3.81 7.04 7.88
N HIS A 153 -4.63 6.14 8.41
CA HIS A 153 -4.25 4.74 8.65
C HIS A 153 -4.86 3.75 7.65
N PHE A 154 -5.87 4.16 6.94
CA PHE A 154 -6.57 3.31 5.98
C PHE A 154 -7.16 4.18 4.87
N SER A 155 -7.19 3.64 3.67
CA SER A 155 -7.99 4.13 2.56
C SER A 155 -8.81 2.97 1.98
N GLY A 156 -9.97 3.27 1.39
CA GLY A 156 -10.82 2.28 0.73
C GLY A 156 -11.80 2.95 -0.22
N LEU A 157 -12.14 2.28 -1.30
CA LEU A 157 -13.13 2.80 -2.26
C LEU A 157 -14.50 2.90 -1.59
N SER A 158 -15.26 3.94 -1.92
CA SER A 158 -16.68 4.01 -1.58
C SER A 158 -17.44 2.86 -2.26
N PRO A 159 -18.57 2.39 -1.71
CA PRO A 159 -19.37 1.34 -2.34
C PRO A 159 -19.78 1.68 -3.77
N GLU A 160 -20.11 2.94 -4.02
CA GLU A 160 -20.50 3.47 -5.33
C GLU A 160 -19.28 3.80 -6.22
N LYS A 161 -18.05 3.65 -5.71
CA LYS A 161 -16.80 4.01 -6.37
C LYS A 161 -16.68 5.46 -6.84
N ASP A 162 -17.44 6.36 -6.22
CA ASP A 162 -17.44 7.79 -6.49
C ASP A 162 -16.48 8.59 -5.61
N GLY A 163 -15.71 7.88 -4.75
CA GLY A 163 -14.74 8.49 -3.87
C GLY A 163 -13.89 7.49 -3.11
N ILE A 164 -12.92 8.03 -2.37
CA ILE A 164 -12.05 7.26 -1.48
C ILE A 164 -12.36 7.61 -0.02
N TRP A 165 -12.61 6.61 0.79
CA TRP A 165 -12.76 6.77 2.22
C TRP A 165 -11.41 6.70 2.90
N CYS A 166 -11.14 7.63 3.81
CA CYS A 166 -9.93 7.64 4.61
C CYS A 166 -10.29 7.57 6.10
N VAL A 167 -9.74 6.58 6.79
CA VAL A 167 -9.82 6.51 8.25
C VAL A 167 -8.66 7.30 8.84
N ASN A 168 -9.01 8.36 9.58
CA ASN A 168 -8.03 9.18 10.27
C ASN A 168 -8.12 8.92 11.78
N PHE A 169 -7.04 8.39 12.35
CA PHE A 169 -6.98 8.00 13.75
C PHE A 169 -7.21 9.17 14.72
N SER A 170 -6.78 10.38 14.35
CA SER A 170 -6.87 11.55 15.23
C SER A 170 -8.29 12.12 15.37
N ARG A 171 -9.18 11.86 14.41
CA ARG A 171 -10.54 12.41 14.42
C ARG A 171 -11.64 11.39 14.59
N ARG A 172 -11.34 10.10 14.54
CA ARG A 172 -12.35 9.02 14.49
C ARG A 172 -13.43 9.27 13.43
N LYS A 173 -13.04 9.85 12.29
CA LYS A 173 -13.94 10.20 11.19
C LYS A 173 -13.47 9.53 9.90
N ILE A 174 -14.43 9.07 9.13
CA ILE A 174 -14.23 8.66 7.75
C ILE A 174 -14.40 9.92 6.90
N PHE A 175 -13.46 10.21 6.03
CA PHE A 175 -13.54 11.31 5.08
C PHE A 175 -13.77 10.72 3.70
N LEU A 176 -14.75 11.24 2.99
CA LEU A 176 -14.93 11.01 1.57
C LEU A 176 -14.09 12.07 0.86
N SER A 177 -13.08 11.66 0.13
CA SER A 177 -12.43 12.52 -0.85
C SER A 177 -13.17 12.35 -2.16
N PRO A 178 -13.60 13.42 -2.83
CA PRO A 178 -14.18 13.28 -4.16
C PRO A 178 -13.16 12.63 -5.10
N PRO A 179 -13.62 11.95 -6.16
CA PRO A 179 -12.73 11.42 -7.19
C PRO A 179 -11.85 12.55 -7.71
N ILE A 180 -10.60 12.25 -7.94
CA ILE A 180 -9.66 13.20 -8.50
C ILE A 180 -9.94 13.25 -10.00
N ALA A 181 -10.35 14.41 -10.48
CA ALA A 181 -10.69 14.66 -11.87
C ALA A 181 -9.45 14.59 -12.78
#